data_6bc8296857a2cc8f21a164ef1be5d0cc
#
_entry.id   6bc8296857a2cc8f21a164ef1be5d0cc
#
_cell.length_a   1.000
_cell.length_b   1.000
_cell.length_c   1.000
_cell.angle_alpha   90.00
_cell.angle_beta   90.00
_cell.angle_gamma   90.00
#
_symmetry.space_group_name_H-M   'P 1'
#
loop_
_entity.id
_entity.type
_entity.pdbx_description
1 polymer ?
#
loop_
_entity_poly.entity_id
_entity_poly.type
_entity_poly.pdbx_seq_one_letter_code
_entity_poly.pdbx_strand_id
1 'polypeptide(L)'
;MPCANGLLKPSTNYTSFVYNNCSGDTFTDSNGLSHSQTLSTLFQELVSRSYQSKFYKATVGDSLSGVSGRFHCNNALTDYQCHQCVARIPEISRTLCSKSIAGKIRLSGCYLQYETDQFSIRKAEILPRGGGAGVSKYGIDHKNCDESGEAGGIEGFVEKRDAALEALEEGVVQGREGAGGRYETEYGPFKVEAECDVDLGPCDCGECVNVAVEVVKEECPQSVNGGVFLDRCSVSFQYYYGGGGGNGGNWYPGRGNGEETGKQIAIVLGGAGALVLGFLFLLLIRSCGKKDDDC
;
A
#
# COMPACT_ATOMS: atom_id res chain seq x y z
N MET A 1 -33.13 21.57 22.87
CA MET A 1 -32.49 20.26 22.67
C MET A 1 -32.21 20.12 21.17
N PRO A 2 -30.96 20.21 20.68
CA PRO A 2 -30.64 19.94 19.29
C PRO A 2 -30.27 18.47 19.13
N CYS A 3 -31.01 17.79 18.25
CA CYS A 3 -30.71 16.43 17.82
C CYS A 3 -29.42 16.45 16.97
N ALA A 4 -28.37 15.86 17.49
CA ALA A 4 -27.16 15.57 16.74
C ALA A 4 -27.45 14.43 15.75
N ASN A 5 -27.67 14.74 14.47
CA ASN A 5 -27.61 13.77 13.38
C ASN A 5 -26.17 13.37 13.18
N GLY A 6 -25.71 12.39 13.95
CA GLY A 6 -24.48 11.66 13.66
C GLY A 6 -24.69 10.85 12.40
N LEU A 7 -24.16 11.30 11.27
CA LEU A 7 -23.96 10.47 10.10
C LEU A 7 -23.08 9.29 10.53
N LEU A 8 -23.68 8.12 10.65
CA LEU A 8 -22.99 6.86 10.82
C LEU A 8 -22.15 6.63 9.55
N LYS A 9 -20.86 6.96 9.65
CA LYS A 9 -19.85 6.53 8.68
C LYS A 9 -19.99 5.00 8.55
N PRO A 10 -20.08 4.42 7.34
CA PRO A 10 -20.16 2.98 7.21
C PRO A 10 -18.96 2.37 7.93
N SER A 11 -19.22 1.49 8.86
CA SER A 11 -18.22 0.74 9.60
C SER A 11 -17.48 -0.14 8.59
N THR A 12 -16.34 0.35 8.08
CA THR A 12 -15.43 -0.50 7.32
C THR A 12 -15.02 -1.63 8.25
N ASN A 13 -15.34 -2.86 7.86
CA ASN A 13 -15.01 -4.03 8.68
C ASN A 13 -13.50 -4.29 8.59
N TYR A 14 -12.73 -3.57 9.41
CA TYR A 14 -11.25 -3.61 9.45
C TYR A 14 -10.70 -5.00 9.80
N THR A 15 -11.54 -5.94 10.18
CA THR A 15 -11.18 -7.34 10.48
C THR A 15 -11.54 -8.31 9.36
N SER A 16 -12.01 -7.83 8.20
CA SER A 16 -12.28 -8.68 7.03
C SER A 16 -10.98 -9.28 6.52
N PHE A 17 -11.01 -10.58 6.21
CA PHE A 17 -9.88 -11.29 5.60
C PHE A 17 -9.63 -10.77 4.17
N VAL A 18 -8.37 -10.53 3.84
CA VAL A 18 -7.94 -10.12 2.49
C VAL A 18 -7.17 -11.25 1.83
N TYR A 19 -6.04 -11.66 2.41
CA TYR A 19 -5.25 -12.79 1.90
C TYR A 19 -4.37 -13.40 2.99
N ASN A 20 -3.83 -14.57 2.68
CA ASN A 20 -2.69 -15.17 3.37
C ASN A 20 -1.62 -15.58 2.36
N ASN A 21 -0.37 -15.45 2.75
CA ASN A 21 0.79 -15.96 2.05
C ASN A 21 1.61 -16.79 3.05
N CYS A 22 1.56 -18.14 2.91
CA CYS A 22 2.21 -19.06 3.82
C CYS A 22 3.29 -19.84 3.07
N SER A 23 4.47 -19.97 3.66
CA SER A 23 5.53 -20.84 3.11
C SER A 23 5.02 -22.27 2.92
N GLY A 24 5.39 -22.87 1.79
CA GLY A 24 5.20 -24.32 1.57
C GLY A 24 6.09 -25.17 2.48
N ASP A 25 7.17 -24.62 3.01
CA ASP A 25 8.03 -25.29 3.97
C ASP A 25 7.37 -25.35 5.34
N THR A 26 7.47 -26.49 6.00
CA THR A 26 6.86 -26.74 7.31
C THR A 26 7.90 -27.08 8.37
N PHE A 27 7.57 -26.86 9.62
CA PHE A 27 8.37 -27.36 10.74
C PHE A 27 8.47 -28.87 10.71
N THR A 28 9.68 -29.40 10.78
CA THR A 28 9.91 -30.86 10.90
C THR A 28 9.61 -31.37 12.30
N ASP A 29 9.08 -32.58 12.42
CA ASP A 29 8.52 -33.13 13.66
C ASP A 29 9.47 -33.17 14.87
N SER A 30 10.79 -33.26 14.67
CA SER A 30 11.77 -33.28 15.76
C SER A 30 11.90 -31.93 16.49
N ASN A 31 11.62 -30.82 15.82
CA ASN A 31 11.68 -29.45 16.36
C ASN A 31 10.31 -28.75 16.32
N GLY A 32 9.27 -29.36 15.74
CA GLY A 32 8.00 -28.73 15.48
C GLY A 32 7.25 -28.29 16.75
N LEU A 33 7.38 -29.03 17.83
CA LEU A 33 6.74 -28.66 19.11
C LEU A 33 7.39 -27.41 19.68
N SER A 34 8.71 -27.31 19.65
CA SER A 34 9.47 -26.13 20.12
C SER A 34 9.11 -24.88 19.30
N HIS A 35 9.12 -24.99 17.98
CA HIS A 35 8.77 -23.87 17.08
C HIS A 35 7.31 -23.45 17.22
N SER A 36 6.38 -24.38 17.39
CA SER A 36 4.96 -24.06 17.63
C SER A 36 4.77 -23.27 18.94
N GLN A 37 5.50 -23.60 19.99
CA GLN A 37 5.49 -22.86 21.26
C GLN A 37 6.11 -21.49 21.08
N THR A 38 7.26 -21.38 20.40
CA THR A 38 7.93 -20.11 20.11
C THR A 38 7.03 -19.20 19.29
N LEU A 39 6.37 -19.71 18.25
CA LEU A 39 5.41 -18.95 17.44
C LEU A 39 4.20 -18.50 18.26
N SER A 40 3.69 -19.35 19.16
CA SER A 40 2.60 -18.96 20.05
C SER A 40 3.01 -17.84 21.00
N THR A 41 4.24 -17.89 21.54
CA THR A 41 4.79 -16.83 22.39
C THR A 41 4.96 -15.53 21.62
N LEU A 42 5.47 -15.59 20.39
CA LEU A 42 5.59 -14.45 19.48
C LEU A 42 4.22 -13.79 19.25
N PHE A 43 3.20 -14.59 18.92
CA PHE A 43 1.86 -14.06 18.70
C PHE A 43 1.27 -13.39 19.94
N GLN A 44 1.48 -13.96 21.12
CA GLN A 44 1.04 -13.36 22.39
C GLN A 44 1.71 -12.01 22.62
N GLU A 45 3.01 -11.90 22.35
CA GLU A 45 3.73 -10.65 22.46
C GLU A 45 3.22 -9.60 21.47
N LEU A 46 3.12 -9.95 20.18
CA LEU A 46 2.63 -9.05 19.14
C LEU A 46 1.20 -8.55 19.43
N VAL A 47 0.30 -9.44 19.82
CA VAL A 47 -1.08 -9.08 20.22
C VAL A 47 -1.08 -8.15 21.43
N SER A 48 -0.27 -8.44 22.45
CA SER A 48 -0.15 -7.59 23.64
C SER A 48 0.31 -6.17 23.29
N ARG A 49 1.29 -6.03 22.38
CA ARG A 49 1.85 -4.74 21.97
C ARG A 49 0.90 -3.92 21.08
N SER A 50 -0.04 -4.55 20.40
CA SER A 50 -1.00 -3.87 19.53
C SER A 50 -2.01 -2.95 20.25
N TYR A 51 -2.08 -2.98 21.58
CA TYR A 51 -2.77 -1.98 22.39
C TYR A 51 -2.05 -0.63 22.47
N GLN A 52 -0.74 -0.62 22.21
CA GLN A 52 0.12 0.53 22.48
C GLN A 52 0.80 1.09 21.23
N SER A 53 0.76 0.35 20.13
CA SER A 53 1.45 0.73 18.90
C SER A 53 0.71 0.23 17.68
N LYS A 54 0.79 0.97 16.57
CA LYS A 54 0.30 0.56 15.25
C LYS A 54 1.29 -0.36 14.53
N PHE A 55 2.52 -0.40 14.97
CA PHE A 55 3.59 -1.24 14.45
C PHE A 55 4.45 -1.75 15.59
N TYR A 56 4.80 -3.02 15.53
CA TYR A 56 5.77 -3.61 16.43
C TYR A 56 6.43 -4.82 15.78
N LYS A 57 7.71 -5.00 16.06
CA LYS A 57 8.51 -6.14 15.62
C LYS A 57 9.15 -6.81 16.84
N ALA A 58 9.13 -8.12 16.86
CA ALA A 58 9.75 -8.93 17.92
C ALA A 58 10.43 -10.16 17.35
N THR A 59 11.37 -10.70 18.09
CA THR A 59 11.99 -12.01 17.86
C THR A 59 11.97 -12.79 19.16
N VAL A 60 11.52 -14.03 19.11
CA VAL A 60 11.39 -14.94 20.23
C VAL A 60 12.13 -16.24 19.92
N GLY A 61 12.77 -16.83 20.90
CA GLY A 61 13.57 -18.06 20.76
C GLY A 61 15.06 -17.77 20.72
N ASP A 62 15.82 -18.82 20.46
CA ASP A 62 17.28 -18.79 20.36
C ASP A 62 17.73 -18.84 18.88
N SER A 63 19.03 -18.83 18.65
CA SER A 63 19.64 -18.86 17.31
C SER A 63 19.28 -20.08 16.45
N LEU A 64 18.70 -21.13 17.02
CA LEU A 64 18.30 -22.36 16.32
C LEU A 64 16.79 -22.48 16.14
N SER A 65 16.02 -21.88 17.05
CA SER A 65 14.55 -21.96 17.09
C SER A 65 13.91 -20.57 17.03
N GLY A 66 14.66 -19.53 16.68
CA GLY A 66 14.19 -18.16 16.59
C GLY A 66 13.09 -17.97 15.57
N VAL A 67 12.06 -17.23 15.98
CA VAL A 67 10.98 -16.80 15.12
C VAL A 67 10.84 -15.29 15.28
N SER A 68 10.99 -14.57 14.17
CA SER A 68 10.78 -13.13 14.09
C SER A 68 9.39 -12.84 13.55
N GLY A 69 8.76 -11.77 14.01
CA GLY A 69 7.48 -11.36 13.48
C GLY A 69 7.20 -9.88 13.70
N ARG A 70 6.24 -9.39 12.95
CA ARG A 70 5.79 -8.00 13.03
C ARG A 70 4.32 -7.90 12.70
N PHE A 71 3.68 -6.87 13.22
CA PHE A 71 2.37 -6.44 12.75
C PHE A 71 2.41 -4.97 12.35
N HIS A 72 1.47 -4.61 11.50
CA HIS A 72 1.18 -3.22 11.15
C HIS A 72 -0.33 -3.03 11.06
N CYS A 73 -0.82 -1.94 11.66
CA CYS A 73 -2.19 -1.50 11.59
C CYS A 73 -2.30 -0.23 10.77
N ASN A 74 -3.37 -0.13 9.97
CA ASN A 74 -3.73 1.10 9.30
C ASN A 74 -3.87 2.24 10.32
N ASN A 75 -3.24 3.39 10.04
CA ASN A 75 -3.22 4.53 10.95
C ASN A 75 -4.60 5.15 11.23
N ALA A 76 -5.56 4.94 10.34
CA ALA A 76 -6.94 5.38 10.55
C ALA A 76 -7.67 4.63 11.67
N LEU A 77 -7.16 3.45 12.09
CA LEU A 77 -7.73 2.70 13.20
C LEU A 77 -7.39 3.36 14.54
N THR A 78 -8.26 3.23 15.52
CA THR A 78 -7.91 3.50 16.93
C THR A 78 -7.02 2.38 17.45
N ASP A 79 -6.34 2.57 18.61
CA ASP A 79 -5.51 1.53 19.21
C ASP A 79 -6.32 0.29 19.57
N TYR A 80 -7.55 0.49 20.04
CA TYR A 80 -8.48 -0.61 20.31
C TYR A 80 -8.84 -1.40 19.04
N GLN A 81 -9.11 -0.71 17.92
CA GLN A 81 -9.41 -1.37 16.64
C GLN A 81 -8.20 -2.09 16.08
N CYS A 82 -6.99 -1.51 16.21
CA CYS A 82 -5.73 -2.16 15.87
C CYS A 82 -5.59 -3.47 16.65
N HIS A 83 -5.75 -3.41 17.98
CA HIS A 83 -5.69 -4.59 18.82
C HIS A 83 -6.71 -5.65 18.40
N GLN A 84 -7.97 -5.27 18.20
CA GLN A 84 -8.99 -6.21 17.75
C GLN A 84 -8.64 -6.87 16.40
N CYS A 85 -8.04 -6.11 15.48
CA CYS A 85 -7.60 -6.62 14.18
C CYS A 85 -6.47 -7.64 14.35
N VAL A 86 -5.41 -7.26 15.05
CA VAL A 86 -4.22 -8.11 15.25
C VAL A 86 -4.56 -9.36 16.05
N ALA A 87 -5.43 -9.25 17.08
CA ALA A 87 -5.82 -10.38 17.94
C ALA A 87 -6.56 -11.50 17.20
N ARG A 88 -7.14 -11.22 16.02
CA ARG A 88 -7.80 -12.26 15.19
C ARG A 88 -6.82 -13.10 14.39
N ILE A 89 -5.65 -12.55 14.08
CA ILE A 89 -4.71 -13.18 13.13
C ILE A 89 -4.13 -14.50 13.62
N PRO A 90 -3.77 -14.69 14.92
CA PRO A 90 -3.25 -15.99 15.39
C PRO A 90 -4.17 -17.17 15.16
N GLU A 91 -5.48 -16.99 15.27
CA GLU A 91 -6.45 -18.05 15.00
C GLU A 91 -6.51 -18.37 13.50
N ILE A 92 -6.57 -17.34 12.66
CA ILE A 92 -6.54 -17.48 11.20
C ILE A 92 -5.25 -18.16 10.76
N SER A 93 -4.10 -17.77 11.32
CA SER A 93 -2.79 -18.38 11.04
C SER A 93 -2.75 -19.86 11.37
N ARG A 94 -3.30 -20.27 12.51
CA ARG A 94 -3.38 -21.70 12.87
C ARG A 94 -4.19 -22.52 11.87
N THR A 95 -5.20 -21.91 11.26
CA THR A 95 -6.06 -22.57 10.28
C THR A 95 -5.45 -22.60 8.89
N LEU A 96 -4.94 -21.46 8.42
CA LEU A 96 -4.52 -21.29 7.03
C LEU A 96 -3.03 -21.54 6.81
N CYS A 97 -2.17 -21.24 7.79
CA CYS A 97 -0.71 -21.41 7.72
C CYS A 97 -0.21 -22.49 8.69
N SER A 98 -1.01 -23.56 8.88
CA SER A 98 -0.66 -24.62 9.82
C SER A 98 0.74 -25.19 9.56
N LYS A 99 1.61 -25.13 10.58
CA LYS A 99 2.99 -25.60 10.56
C LYS A 99 3.93 -24.89 9.57
N SER A 100 3.50 -23.85 8.87
CA SER A 100 4.38 -23.09 7.98
C SER A 100 5.48 -22.35 8.76
N ILE A 101 6.72 -22.42 8.25
CA ILE A 101 7.88 -21.76 8.86
C ILE A 101 7.92 -20.24 8.63
N ALA A 102 7.09 -19.75 7.72
CA ALA A 102 6.85 -18.33 7.51
C ALA A 102 5.42 -18.11 7.04
N GLY A 103 4.83 -16.98 7.40
CA GLY A 103 3.48 -16.64 6.97
C GLY A 103 3.17 -15.16 7.12
N LYS A 104 2.31 -14.65 6.24
CA LYS A 104 1.73 -13.31 6.31
C LYS A 104 0.23 -13.43 6.15
N ILE A 105 -0.51 -12.86 7.07
CA ILE A 105 -1.97 -12.79 7.03
C ILE A 105 -2.37 -11.33 7.02
N ARG A 106 -3.16 -10.93 6.02
CA ARG A 106 -3.68 -9.58 5.90
C ARG A 106 -5.18 -9.55 6.10
N LEU A 107 -5.59 -8.65 6.97
CA LEU A 107 -6.97 -8.20 7.14
C LEU A 107 -7.09 -6.77 6.59
N SER A 108 -8.31 -6.27 6.40
CA SER A 108 -8.54 -4.94 5.82
C SER A 108 -7.89 -3.80 6.62
N GLY A 109 -7.72 -3.97 7.93
CA GLY A 109 -7.16 -2.95 8.81
C GLY A 109 -5.77 -3.22 9.33
N CYS A 110 -5.23 -4.42 9.17
CA CYS A 110 -3.93 -4.79 9.69
C CYS A 110 -3.33 -6.00 8.98
N TYR A 111 -2.04 -6.22 9.16
CA TYR A 111 -1.42 -7.51 8.84
C TYR A 111 -0.50 -7.95 9.97
N LEU A 112 -0.21 -9.24 10.01
CA LEU A 112 0.83 -9.85 10.81
C LEU A 112 1.63 -10.80 9.93
N GLN A 113 2.95 -10.69 10.02
CA GLN A 113 3.92 -11.53 9.34
C GLN A 113 4.85 -12.16 10.35
N TYR A 114 5.23 -13.41 10.11
CA TYR A 114 6.25 -14.11 10.90
C TYR A 114 7.14 -14.95 9.98
N GLU A 115 8.37 -15.19 10.41
CA GLU A 115 9.33 -16.05 9.73
C GLU A 115 10.35 -16.61 10.70
N THR A 116 10.85 -17.82 10.45
CA THR A 116 11.97 -18.39 11.18
C THR A 116 13.29 -17.81 10.69
N ASP A 117 14.30 -17.78 11.58
CA ASP A 117 15.64 -17.30 11.20
C ASP A 117 16.22 -18.12 10.03
N GLN A 118 15.97 -19.42 9.99
CA GLN A 118 16.41 -20.29 8.87
C GLN A 118 15.76 -19.92 7.55
N PHE A 119 14.48 -19.49 7.57
CA PHE A 119 13.79 -19.04 6.36
C PHE A 119 14.35 -17.71 5.88
N SER A 120 14.59 -16.78 6.78
CA SER A 120 15.21 -15.46 6.50
C SER A 120 16.59 -15.61 5.87
N ILE A 121 17.43 -16.51 6.38
CA ILE A 121 18.76 -16.80 5.83
C ILE A 121 18.65 -17.35 4.41
N ARG A 122 17.79 -18.36 4.19
CA ARG A 122 17.58 -18.93 2.85
C ARG A 122 17.05 -17.92 1.85
N LYS A 123 16.10 -17.08 2.26
CA LYS A 123 15.58 -16.00 1.42
C LYS A 123 16.69 -15.03 1.01
N ALA A 124 17.57 -14.66 1.92
CA ALA A 124 18.72 -13.79 1.64
C ALA A 124 19.77 -14.42 0.71
N GLU A 125 19.92 -15.75 0.71
CA GLU A 125 20.83 -16.48 -0.18
C GLU A 125 20.28 -16.62 -1.62
N ILE A 126 18.94 -16.71 -1.76
CA ILE A 126 18.27 -16.88 -3.06
C ILE A 126 18.14 -15.56 -3.80
N LEU A 127 18.04 -14.43 -3.09
CA LEU A 127 18.00 -13.11 -3.71
C LEU A 127 19.36 -12.79 -4.36
N PRO A 128 19.42 -12.55 -5.68
CA PRO A 128 20.68 -12.27 -6.35
C PRO A 128 21.31 -11.00 -5.73
N ARG A 129 22.55 -11.12 -5.26
CA ARG A 129 23.39 -10.01 -4.79
C ARG A 129 23.87 -9.09 -5.91
N GLY A 130 23.09 -8.87 -6.93
CA GLY A 130 23.43 -8.01 -8.05
C GLY A 130 22.20 -7.81 -8.88
N GLY A 131 21.77 -6.57 -9.01
CA GLY A 131 20.64 -6.18 -9.84
C GLY A 131 20.83 -6.63 -11.29
N GLY A 132 20.46 -7.86 -11.58
CA GLY A 132 20.19 -8.29 -12.93
C GLY A 132 18.87 -7.67 -13.36
N ALA A 133 18.87 -6.93 -14.47
CA ALA A 133 17.66 -6.40 -15.06
C ALA A 133 16.62 -7.53 -15.21
N GLY A 134 15.50 -7.45 -14.46
CA GLY A 134 14.39 -8.39 -14.57
C GLY A 134 13.96 -9.13 -13.31
N VAL A 135 14.68 -9.02 -12.18
CA VAL A 135 14.24 -9.61 -10.91
C VAL A 135 13.87 -8.50 -9.95
N SER A 136 12.57 -8.35 -9.68
CA SER A 136 12.10 -7.38 -8.70
C SER A 136 12.66 -7.70 -7.31
N LYS A 137 13.14 -6.67 -6.63
CA LYS A 137 13.57 -6.70 -5.21
C LYS A 137 12.39 -7.07 -4.29
N TYR A 138 11.17 -6.83 -4.74
CA TYR A 138 9.95 -7.01 -3.99
C TYR A 138 9.12 -8.16 -4.58
N GLY A 139 8.78 -9.14 -3.75
CA GLY A 139 7.92 -10.27 -4.13
C GLY A 139 6.44 -9.88 -4.11
N ILE A 140 5.66 -10.46 -5.02
CA ILE A 140 4.20 -10.33 -5.02
C ILE A 140 3.62 -11.30 -3.99
N ASP A 141 3.00 -10.78 -2.94
CA ASP A 141 2.28 -11.59 -1.95
C ASP A 141 0.86 -11.91 -2.41
N HIS A 142 0.19 -10.93 -3.01
CA HIS A 142 -1.20 -11.07 -3.46
C HIS A 142 -1.56 -9.98 -4.47
N LYS A 143 -2.47 -10.32 -5.39
CA LYS A 143 -3.12 -9.37 -6.27
C LYS A 143 -4.62 -9.61 -6.28
N ASN A 144 -5.39 -8.55 -6.37
CA ASN A 144 -6.83 -8.57 -6.48
C ASN A 144 -7.25 -7.54 -7.53
N CYS A 145 -7.78 -8.01 -8.66
CA CYS A 145 -8.32 -7.19 -9.72
C CYS A 145 -9.80 -7.53 -9.88
N ASP A 146 -10.68 -6.57 -9.73
CA ASP A 146 -12.11 -6.79 -9.92
C ASP A 146 -12.41 -6.88 -11.42
N GLU A 147 -12.66 -8.11 -11.87
CA GLU A 147 -13.02 -8.42 -13.24
C GLU A 147 -14.51 -8.15 -13.53
N SER A 148 -15.32 -7.92 -12.51
CA SER A 148 -16.77 -7.72 -12.63
C SER A 148 -17.16 -6.30 -13.06
N GLY A 149 -16.25 -5.34 -12.97
CA GLY A 149 -16.45 -3.97 -13.37
C GLY A 149 -16.00 -3.76 -14.82
N GLU A 150 -16.96 -3.62 -15.74
CA GLU A 150 -16.66 -3.31 -17.14
C GLU A 150 -16.12 -1.88 -17.30
N ALA A 151 -14.81 -1.71 -17.19
CA ALA A 151 -14.13 -0.47 -17.59
C ALA A 151 -14.21 -0.24 -19.12
N GLY A 152 -14.54 -1.27 -19.91
CA GLY A 152 -14.55 -1.24 -21.36
C GLY A 152 -15.52 -0.27 -22.03
N GLY A 153 -16.45 0.33 -21.27
CA GLY A 153 -17.35 1.39 -21.75
C GLY A 153 -16.99 2.80 -21.28
N ILE A 154 -15.94 2.96 -20.48
CA ILE A 154 -15.55 4.24 -19.90
C ILE A 154 -14.44 4.88 -20.73
N GLU A 155 -14.78 5.95 -21.45
CA GLU A 155 -13.81 6.67 -22.29
C GLU A 155 -12.64 7.24 -21.48
N GLY A 156 -11.42 6.90 -21.89
CA GLY A 156 -10.20 7.36 -21.25
C GLY A 156 -9.99 6.77 -19.85
N PHE A 157 -10.55 5.57 -19.57
CA PHE A 157 -10.41 4.92 -18.26
C PHE A 157 -8.95 4.64 -17.92
N VAL A 158 -8.22 3.98 -18.81
CA VAL A 158 -6.82 3.57 -18.58
C VAL A 158 -5.93 4.79 -18.38
N GLU A 159 -6.06 5.80 -19.24
CA GLU A 159 -5.29 7.04 -19.17
C GLU A 159 -5.53 7.78 -17.84
N LYS A 160 -6.78 7.83 -17.38
CA LYS A 160 -7.12 8.49 -16.10
C LYS A 160 -6.63 7.69 -14.90
N ARG A 161 -6.72 6.35 -14.96
CA ARG A 161 -6.17 5.47 -13.92
C ARG A 161 -4.67 5.63 -13.82
N ASP A 162 -3.97 5.56 -14.95
CA ASP A 162 -2.52 5.64 -14.99
C ASP A 162 -2.03 7.02 -14.51
N ALA A 163 -2.72 8.10 -14.88
CA ALA A 163 -2.44 9.43 -14.33
C ALA A 163 -2.67 9.53 -12.81
N ALA A 164 -3.68 8.82 -12.28
CA ALA A 164 -3.90 8.75 -10.83
C ALA A 164 -2.77 7.99 -10.12
N LEU A 165 -2.30 6.89 -10.72
CA LEU A 165 -1.19 6.11 -10.19
C LEU A 165 0.13 6.90 -10.25
N GLU A 166 0.41 7.63 -11.32
CA GLU A 166 1.56 8.54 -11.42
C GLU A 166 1.53 9.64 -10.35
N ALA A 167 0.36 10.24 -10.11
CA ALA A 167 0.20 11.22 -9.03
C ALA A 167 0.45 10.62 -7.64
N LEU A 168 0.11 9.33 -7.45
CA LEU A 168 0.44 8.60 -6.23
C LEU A 168 1.95 8.40 -6.06
N GLU A 169 2.65 7.95 -7.12
CA GLU A 169 4.10 7.76 -7.12
C GLU A 169 4.84 9.06 -6.79
N GLU A 170 4.45 10.16 -7.43
CA GLU A 170 5.00 11.49 -7.13
C GLU A 170 4.77 11.90 -5.67
N GLY A 171 3.59 11.61 -5.12
CA GLY A 171 3.24 11.90 -3.72
C GLY A 171 4.13 11.13 -2.75
N VAL A 172 4.39 9.86 -3.03
CA VAL A 172 5.26 8.99 -2.22
C VAL A 172 6.69 9.50 -2.21
N VAL A 173 7.27 9.80 -3.38
CA VAL A 173 8.66 10.29 -3.51
C VAL A 173 8.84 11.67 -2.86
N GLN A 174 7.83 12.55 -2.96
CA GLN A 174 7.89 13.88 -2.34
C GLN A 174 7.67 13.85 -0.83
N GLY A 175 7.47 12.67 -0.22
CA GLY A 175 7.24 12.54 1.22
C GLY A 175 5.98 13.27 1.70
N ARG A 176 4.96 13.41 0.85
CA ARG A 176 3.65 13.96 1.24
C ARG A 176 2.88 12.95 2.08
N GLU A 177 3.45 12.66 3.21
CA GLU A 177 2.94 11.63 4.10
C GLU A 177 1.58 11.99 4.71
N GLY A 178 0.63 11.06 4.54
CA GLY A 178 -0.26 10.74 5.65
C GLY A 178 0.53 9.95 6.69
N ALA A 179 0.32 10.19 7.97
CA ALA A 179 1.08 9.58 9.07
C ALA A 179 1.29 8.06 8.87
N GLY A 180 2.56 7.59 8.90
CA GLY A 180 2.94 6.18 8.97
C GLY A 180 3.03 5.40 7.65
N GLY A 181 3.60 5.99 6.61
CA GLY A 181 3.88 5.26 5.35
C GLY A 181 2.65 4.99 4.49
N ARG A 182 1.54 5.70 4.73
CA ARG A 182 0.33 5.65 3.91
C ARG A 182 0.19 6.92 3.10
N TYR A 183 0.00 6.74 1.80
CA TYR A 183 -0.23 7.80 0.83
C TYR A 183 -1.58 7.59 0.16
N GLU A 184 -2.38 8.61 0.07
CA GLU A 184 -3.70 8.57 -0.54
C GLU A 184 -3.89 9.82 -1.39
N THR A 185 -4.35 9.66 -2.62
CA THR A 185 -4.71 10.77 -3.49
C THR A 185 -5.95 10.44 -4.30
N GLU A 186 -6.66 11.48 -4.68
CA GLU A 186 -7.79 11.41 -5.60
C GLU A 186 -7.42 12.15 -6.89
N TYR A 187 -7.59 11.48 -8.03
CA TYR A 187 -7.35 12.05 -9.34
C TYR A 187 -8.53 11.73 -10.27
N GLY A 188 -9.29 12.76 -10.62
CA GLY A 188 -10.54 12.58 -11.36
C GLY A 188 -11.50 11.64 -10.62
N PRO A 189 -11.96 10.56 -11.25
CA PRO A 189 -12.88 9.60 -10.62
C PRO A 189 -12.13 8.50 -9.83
N PHE A 190 -10.81 8.54 -9.73
CA PHE A 190 -10.01 7.54 -9.05
C PHE A 190 -9.58 8.00 -7.66
N LYS A 191 -9.72 7.10 -6.72
CA LYS A 191 -9.01 7.11 -5.44
C LYS A 191 -7.92 6.06 -5.50
N VAL A 192 -6.68 6.47 -5.23
CA VAL A 192 -5.53 5.60 -5.22
C VAL A 192 -4.81 5.72 -3.88
N GLU A 193 -4.27 4.61 -3.42
CA GLU A 193 -3.64 4.53 -2.11
C GLU A 193 -2.41 3.64 -2.19
N ALA A 194 -1.32 4.06 -1.56
CA ALA A 194 -0.15 3.25 -1.28
C ALA A 194 0.08 3.13 0.22
N GLU A 195 0.55 1.99 0.66
CA GLU A 195 0.95 1.73 2.04
C GLU A 195 2.30 1.03 2.04
N CYS A 196 3.29 1.64 2.67
CA CYS A 196 4.62 1.06 2.85
C CYS A 196 4.82 0.61 4.30
N ASP A 197 5.68 -0.38 4.50
CA ASP A 197 6.15 -0.73 5.82
C ASP A 197 6.84 0.47 6.46
N VAL A 198 6.55 0.73 7.74
CA VAL A 198 7.05 1.92 8.46
C VAL A 198 8.57 1.94 8.66
N ASP A 199 9.24 0.82 8.46
CA ASP A 199 10.69 0.69 8.51
C ASP A 199 11.37 0.84 7.14
N LEU A 200 10.61 1.14 6.08
CA LEU A 200 11.14 1.55 4.78
C LEU A 200 11.44 3.05 4.76
N GLY A 201 12.62 3.40 4.27
CA GLY A 201 12.92 4.79 3.93
C GLY A 201 12.10 5.27 2.72
N PRO A 202 11.99 6.60 2.49
CA PRO A 202 11.22 7.16 1.38
C PRO A 202 11.60 6.61 0.02
N CYS A 203 12.90 6.42 -0.24
CA CYS A 203 13.41 5.88 -1.50
C CYS A 203 13.01 4.42 -1.73
N ASP A 204 13.20 3.58 -0.72
CA ASP A 204 12.79 2.17 -0.79
C ASP A 204 11.27 2.02 -0.90
N CYS A 205 10.51 2.90 -0.24
CA CYS A 205 9.05 2.97 -0.38
C CYS A 205 8.67 3.36 -1.81
N GLY A 206 9.27 4.41 -2.38
CA GLY A 206 9.04 4.83 -3.76
C GLY A 206 9.34 3.73 -4.78
N GLU A 207 10.49 3.04 -4.62
CA GLU A 207 10.85 1.91 -5.48
C GLU A 207 9.82 0.77 -5.38
N CYS A 208 9.39 0.41 -4.17
CA CYS A 208 8.39 -0.62 -3.94
C CYS A 208 7.05 -0.25 -4.58
N VAL A 209 6.59 0.98 -4.41
CA VAL A 209 5.33 1.48 -4.97
C VAL A 209 5.39 1.50 -6.49
N ASN A 210 6.50 1.91 -7.10
CA ASN A 210 6.69 1.86 -8.55
C ASN A 210 6.52 0.43 -9.09
N VAL A 211 7.14 -0.57 -8.45
CA VAL A 211 6.95 -1.98 -8.83
C VAL A 211 5.49 -2.41 -8.71
N ALA A 212 4.79 -2.01 -7.64
CA ALA A 212 3.38 -2.36 -7.46
C ALA A 212 2.48 -1.69 -8.51
N VAL A 213 2.77 -0.44 -8.89
CA VAL A 213 2.06 0.30 -9.95
C VAL A 213 2.23 -0.38 -11.31
N GLU A 214 3.45 -0.80 -11.67
CA GLU A 214 3.66 -1.54 -12.91
C GLU A 214 2.86 -2.85 -12.95
N VAL A 215 2.81 -3.59 -11.84
CA VAL A 215 1.98 -4.80 -11.74
C VAL A 215 0.48 -4.45 -11.89
N VAL A 216 0.00 -3.33 -11.30
CA VAL A 216 -1.40 -2.89 -11.49
C VAL A 216 -1.69 -2.61 -12.97
N LYS A 217 -0.80 -1.90 -13.67
CA LYS A 217 -0.97 -1.56 -15.08
C LYS A 217 -1.02 -2.81 -15.96
N GLU A 218 -0.17 -3.80 -15.70
CA GLU A 218 -0.07 -5.03 -16.48
C GLU A 218 -1.19 -6.02 -16.18
N GLU A 219 -1.50 -6.23 -14.90
CA GLU A 219 -2.35 -7.35 -14.46
C GLU A 219 -3.83 -6.96 -14.23
N CYS A 220 -4.12 -5.65 -14.03
CA CYS A 220 -5.48 -5.14 -13.79
C CYS A 220 -5.94 -4.14 -14.86
N PRO A 221 -5.75 -4.39 -16.19
CA PRO A 221 -5.92 -3.36 -17.22
C PRO A 221 -7.33 -2.80 -17.33
N GLN A 222 -8.36 -3.60 -17.02
CA GLN A 222 -9.78 -3.27 -17.19
C GLN A 222 -10.55 -3.22 -15.85
N SER A 223 -9.85 -3.33 -14.74
CA SER A 223 -10.49 -3.39 -13.43
C SER A 223 -10.87 -2.01 -12.92
N VAL A 224 -12.11 -1.85 -12.44
CA VAL A 224 -12.59 -0.60 -11.83
C VAL A 224 -12.12 -0.42 -10.40
N ASN A 225 -11.71 -1.48 -9.76
CA ASN A 225 -11.03 -1.47 -8.47
C ASN A 225 -10.06 -2.64 -8.37
N GLY A 226 -9.06 -2.49 -7.53
CA GLY A 226 -8.09 -3.56 -7.33
C GLY A 226 -6.96 -3.15 -6.40
N GLY A 227 -6.07 -4.11 -6.15
CA GLY A 227 -4.90 -3.90 -5.33
C GLY A 227 -3.81 -4.93 -5.59
N VAL A 228 -2.58 -4.47 -5.52
CA VAL A 228 -1.36 -5.28 -5.57
C VAL A 228 -0.65 -5.15 -4.23
N PHE A 229 -0.35 -6.28 -3.62
CA PHE A 229 0.31 -6.38 -2.33
C PHE A 229 1.66 -7.04 -2.54
N LEU A 230 2.71 -6.28 -2.31
CA LEU A 230 4.07 -6.78 -2.29
C LEU A 230 4.49 -7.11 -0.86
N ASP A 231 5.66 -7.69 -0.69
CA ASP A 231 6.18 -8.09 0.63
C ASP A 231 6.41 -6.88 1.58
N ARG A 232 6.66 -5.66 1.03
CA ARG A 232 6.97 -4.47 1.80
C ARG A 232 6.06 -3.26 1.57
N CYS A 233 5.22 -3.29 0.53
CA CYS A 233 4.25 -2.22 0.24
C CYS A 233 3.02 -2.78 -0.44
N SER A 234 2.01 -1.93 -0.59
CA SER A 234 0.83 -2.24 -1.41
C SER A 234 0.33 -0.99 -2.11
N VAL A 235 -0.30 -1.20 -3.27
CA VAL A 235 -1.04 -0.18 -4.01
C VAL A 235 -2.45 -0.67 -4.21
N SER A 236 -3.43 0.19 -3.98
CA SER A 236 -4.83 -0.08 -4.29
C SER A 236 -5.46 1.11 -5.01
N PHE A 237 -6.45 0.82 -5.84
CA PHE A 237 -7.19 1.82 -6.59
C PHE A 237 -8.68 1.50 -6.62
N GLN A 238 -9.49 2.54 -6.70
CA GLN A 238 -10.94 2.45 -6.81
C GLN A 238 -11.46 3.54 -7.73
N TYR A 239 -12.32 3.15 -8.68
CA TYR A 239 -13.06 4.07 -9.53
C TYR A 239 -14.42 4.38 -8.91
N TYR A 240 -14.80 5.65 -8.89
CA TYR A 240 -16.11 6.09 -8.42
C TYR A 240 -17.01 6.45 -9.60
N TYR A 241 -18.11 5.74 -9.73
CA TYR A 241 -19.19 6.11 -10.65
C TYR A 241 -19.95 7.34 -10.12
N GLY A 242 -19.48 8.54 -10.45
CA GLY A 242 -20.15 9.75 -9.98
C GLY A 242 -19.18 10.74 -9.37
N GLY A 243 -18.62 11.52 -10.21
CA GLY A 243 -17.67 12.59 -10.09
C GLY A 243 -17.53 13.30 -8.78
N GLY A 244 -16.31 13.45 -8.43
CA GLY A 244 -15.65 14.33 -7.56
C GLY A 244 -16.38 15.42 -6.80
N GLY A 245 -16.07 15.51 -5.51
CA GLY A 245 -16.22 16.74 -4.72
C GLY A 245 -17.58 16.97 -4.10
N GLY A 246 -17.70 16.66 -2.82
CA GLY A 246 -18.56 17.35 -1.84
C GLY A 246 -20.04 17.49 -2.17
N ASN A 247 -20.86 16.74 -1.47
CA ASN A 247 -22.33 16.69 -1.45
C ASN A 247 -22.99 15.81 -2.51
N GLY A 248 -23.60 14.74 -1.97
CA GLY A 248 -24.35 13.73 -2.72
C GLY A 248 -25.25 14.27 -3.82
N GLY A 249 -24.87 14.03 -5.04
CA GLY A 249 -25.67 14.31 -6.22
C GLY A 249 -25.29 13.35 -7.32
N ASN A 250 -26.28 12.61 -7.81
CA ASN A 250 -26.19 11.76 -8.99
C ASN A 250 -25.60 12.54 -10.18
N TRP A 251 -24.41 12.16 -10.60
CA TRP A 251 -23.83 12.68 -11.84
C TRP A 251 -24.15 11.73 -12.98
N TYR A 252 -25.07 12.11 -13.84
CA TYR A 252 -25.25 11.54 -15.18
C TYR A 252 -24.34 12.33 -16.13
N PRO A 253 -23.64 11.70 -17.11
CA PRO A 253 -22.93 12.43 -18.13
C PRO A 253 -23.97 13.11 -19.05
N GLY A 254 -24.31 14.34 -18.70
CA GLY A 254 -25.11 15.23 -19.53
C GLY A 254 -24.28 15.73 -20.68
N ARG A 255 -24.70 15.40 -21.88
CA ARG A 255 -24.32 16.00 -23.17
C ARG A 255 -24.35 17.53 -23.03
N GLY A 256 -23.23 18.18 -22.88
CA GLY A 256 -23.07 19.64 -22.79
C GLY A 256 -22.31 20.17 -24.01
N ASN A 257 -23.05 20.71 -24.98
CA ASN A 257 -22.52 21.70 -25.95
C ASN A 257 -22.17 22.96 -25.15
N GLY A 258 -20.97 23.48 -25.30
CA GLY A 258 -20.69 24.80 -24.74
C GLY A 258 -19.24 25.21 -24.76
N GLU A 259 -18.93 25.90 -25.80
CA GLU A 259 -18.16 27.16 -25.85
C GLU A 259 -16.65 27.12 -25.69
N GLU A 260 -16.06 27.11 -26.87
CA GLU A 260 -14.70 27.58 -27.16
C GLU A 260 -14.58 29.10 -26.96
N THR A 261 -14.38 29.60 -25.75
CA THR A 261 -14.02 31.01 -25.59
C THR A 261 -12.88 31.26 -24.62
N GLY A 262 -12.36 30.23 -23.92
CA GLY A 262 -11.29 30.37 -22.92
C GLY A 262 -9.86 30.20 -23.44
N LYS A 263 -9.66 29.64 -24.65
CA LYS A 263 -8.33 29.22 -25.11
C LYS A 263 -7.45 30.30 -25.73
N GLN A 264 -7.99 31.44 -26.13
CA GLN A 264 -7.19 32.48 -26.80
C GLN A 264 -6.53 33.51 -25.86
N ILE A 265 -6.99 33.63 -24.61
CA ILE A 265 -6.40 34.58 -23.65
C ILE A 265 -5.20 33.98 -22.91
N ALA A 266 -5.14 32.65 -22.78
CA ALA A 266 -4.05 31.97 -22.06
C ALA A 266 -2.71 31.94 -22.84
N ILE A 267 -2.76 32.04 -24.18
CA ILE A 267 -1.55 31.92 -25.03
C ILE A 267 -0.72 33.21 -25.07
N VAL A 268 -1.33 34.36 -24.92
CA VAL A 268 -0.63 35.64 -24.99
C VAL A 268 0.03 36.05 -23.67
N LEU A 269 -0.52 35.65 -22.53
CA LEU A 269 0.06 35.91 -21.20
C LEU A 269 1.07 34.82 -20.77
N GLY A 270 1.00 33.60 -21.35
CA GLY A 270 1.91 32.51 -21.02
C GLY A 270 3.33 32.65 -21.63
N GLY A 271 3.45 33.28 -22.79
CA GLY A 271 4.71 33.34 -23.53
C GLY A 271 5.78 34.26 -22.89
N ALA A 272 5.39 35.34 -22.28
CA ALA A 272 6.34 36.27 -21.62
C ALA A 272 6.72 35.78 -20.20
N GLY A 273 5.77 35.15 -19.50
CA GLY A 273 6.02 34.57 -18.15
C GLY A 273 6.94 33.36 -18.17
N ALA A 274 6.85 32.52 -19.20
CA ALA A 274 7.67 31.30 -19.32
C ALA A 274 9.17 31.60 -19.50
N LEU A 275 9.53 32.67 -20.20
CA LEU A 275 10.94 33.07 -20.38
C LEU A 275 11.57 33.61 -19.10
N VAL A 276 10.82 34.35 -18.29
CA VAL A 276 11.31 34.86 -16.99
C VAL A 276 11.44 33.74 -15.97
N LEU A 277 10.45 32.82 -15.89
CA LEU A 277 10.51 31.66 -15.01
C LEU A 277 11.60 30.68 -15.42
N GLY A 278 11.82 30.45 -16.73
CA GLY A 278 12.88 29.61 -17.22
C GLY A 278 14.27 30.17 -16.89
N PHE A 279 14.45 31.50 -16.93
CA PHE A 279 15.74 32.14 -16.58
C PHE A 279 15.98 32.07 -15.06
N LEU A 280 14.95 32.29 -14.24
CA LEU A 280 15.04 32.14 -12.79
C LEU A 280 15.31 30.69 -12.39
N PHE A 281 14.71 29.72 -13.08
CA PHE A 281 14.91 28.29 -12.86
C PHE A 281 16.36 27.88 -13.18
N LEU A 282 16.94 28.40 -14.26
CA LEU A 282 18.38 28.18 -14.60
C LEU A 282 19.33 28.81 -13.58
N LEU A 283 18.96 29.94 -12.97
CA LEU A 283 19.76 30.53 -11.89
C LEU A 283 19.66 29.70 -10.59
N LEU A 284 18.49 29.13 -10.30
CA LEU A 284 18.29 28.25 -9.13
C LEU A 284 19.05 26.92 -9.29
N ILE A 285 19.04 26.31 -10.48
CA ILE A 285 19.82 25.09 -10.75
C ILE A 285 21.33 25.36 -10.59
N ARG A 286 21.83 26.52 -11.00
CA ARG A 286 23.24 26.91 -10.78
C ARG A 286 23.58 27.17 -9.31
N SER A 287 22.60 27.54 -8.50
CA SER A 287 22.79 27.80 -7.07
C SER A 287 22.59 26.54 -6.19
N CYS A 288 21.86 25.53 -6.67
CA CYS A 288 21.56 24.28 -5.94
C CYS A 288 22.47 23.11 -6.34
N GLY A 289 23.53 23.34 -7.12
CA GLY A 289 24.51 22.31 -7.47
C GLY A 289 25.42 21.89 -6.31
N LYS A 290 24.85 21.58 -5.15
CA LYS A 290 25.50 20.86 -4.02
C LYS A 290 24.45 20.43 -3.01
N LYS A 291 23.74 19.35 -3.32
CA LYS A 291 23.19 18.37 -2.38
C LYS A 291 22.59 17.24 -3.21
N ASP A 292 23.48 16.41 -3.71
CA ASP A 292 23.14 15.09 -4.21
C ASP A 292 23.29 14.11 -3.06
N ASP A 293 22.36 13.22 -3.01
CA ASP A 293 22.25 11.95 -2.33
C ASP A 293 20.97 11.82 -1.49
N ASP A 294 19.82 12.01 -2.14
CA ASP A 294 18.57 11.45 -1.62
C ASP A 294 17.69 11.01 -2.81
N CYS A 295 17.69 9.68 -3.07
CA CYS A 295 17.04 8.85 -4.09
C CYS A 295 17.69 8.84 -5.46
#